data_8c04457ac960693ec922fe3019568121
#
_entry.id   8c04457ac960693ec922fe3019568121
#
_cell.length_a   1.000
_cell.length_b   1.000
_cell.length_c   1.000
_cell.angle_alpha   90.00
_cell.angle_beta   90.00
_cell.angle_gamma   90.00
#
_symmetry.space_group_name_H-M   'P 1'
#
loop_
_entity.id
_entity.type
_entity.pdbx_description
1 polymer ?
#
loop_
_entity_poly.entity_id
_entity_poly.type
_entity_poly.pdbx_seq_one_letter_code
_entity_poly.pdbx_strand_id
1 'polypeptide(L)'
;EEQSTYDETEDLISACLARTEFTGEYPDDLFEACREEALSGYSMFVEEDGDVNDVLDMFGVTEDDIAEEAKNLVNRRLFISAYAEANNIEVTEDEYVNYVNEYADYYGESPADFETLYTRETLVNALYESKVTELLLEKANVTETPYTPEDYDEEESEEDDTLDDL
;
A
#
# COMPACT_ATOMS: atom_id res chain seq x y z
N GLU A 1 -11.59 15.46 -2.77
CA GLU A 1 -11.66 15.17 -1.29
C GLU A 1 -11.16 13.75 -0.97
N GLU A 2 -11.63 12.69 -1.65
CA GLU A 2 -11.18 11.31 -1.37
C GLU A 2 -9.68 11.08 -1.65
N GLN A 3 -9.16 11.60 -2.76
CA GLN A 3 -7.74 11.53 -3.10
C GLN A 3 -6.86 12.22 -2.04
N SER A 4 -7.27 13.40 -1.57
CA SER A 4 -6.55 14.17 -0.54
C SER A 4 -6.45 13.40 0.78
N THR A 5 -7.53 12.71 1.18
CA THR A 5 -7.54 11.93 2.43
C THR A 5 -6.63 10.70 2.33
N TYR A 6 -6.57 10.06 1.15
CA TYR A 6 -5.67 8.95 0.91
C TYR A 6 -4.19 9.38 0.99
N ASP A 7 -3.83 10.47 0.33
CA ASP A 7 -2.46 11.00 0.34
C ASP A 7 -2.02 11.39 1.76
N GLU A 8 -2.89 12.05 2.54
CA GLU A 8 -2.64 12.39 3.94
C GLU A 8 -2.40 11.15 4.82
N THR A 9 -3.13 10.08 4.55
CA THR A 9 -3.01 8.80 5.25
C THR A 9 -1.65 8.15 4.99
N GLU A 10 -1.25 8.06 3.73
CA GLU A 10 0.03 7.47 3.33
C GLU A 10 1.22 8.28 3.86
N ASP A 11 1.15 9.61 3.79
CA ASP A 11 2.17 10.51 4.34
C ASP A 11 2.32 10.32 5.86
N LEU A 12 1.21 10.16 6.56
CA LEU A 12 1.20 9.97 8.02
C LEU A 12 1.84 8.62 8.41
N ILE A 13 1.44 7.54 7.75
CA ILE A 13 2.03 6.21 7.97
C ILE A 13 3.53 6.23 7.65
N SER A 14 3.92 6.81 6.52
CA SER A 14 5.33 6.94 6.12
C SER A 14 6.14 7.74 7.14
N ALA A 15 5.60 8.84 7.66
CA ALA A 15 6.24 9.64 8.71
C ALA A 15 6.37 8.87 10.03
N CYS A 16 5.44 7.99 10.36
CA CYS A 16 5.50 7.11 11.52
C CYS A 16 6.56 6.03 11.35
N LEU A 17 6.59 5.37 10.18
CA LEU A 17 7.57 4.34 9.84
C LEU A 17 9.00 4.90 9.86
N ALA A 18 9.23 6.08 9.32
CA ALA A 18 10.53 6.75 9.32
C ALA A 18 11.09 7.04 10.73
N ARG A 19 10.23 7.04 11.75
CA ARG A 19 10.59 7.26 13.17
C ARG A 19 10.57 5.99 13.98
N THR A 20 10.16 4.87 13.40
CA THR A 20 10.06 3.57 14.05
C THR A 20 11.38 2.82 13.88
N GLU A 21 11.93 2.30 14.95
CA GLU A 21 13.10 1.43 14.93
C GLU A 21 12.64 -0.03 15.00
N PHE A 22 12.93 -0.78 13.95
CA PHE A 22 12.64 -2.20 13.88
C PHE A 22 13.88 -2.97 14.33
N THR A 23 13.73 -3.81 15.37
CA THR A 23 14.83 -4.57 15.95
C THR A 23 14.56 -6.07 15.87
N GLY A 24 15.58 -6.84 15.49
CA GLY A 24 15.48 -8.28 15.33
C GLY A 24 15.41 -8.70 13.85
N GLU A 25 15.15 -9.98 13.65
CA GLU A 25 14.96 -10.57 12.33
C GLU A 25 13.46 -10.57 11.99
N TYR A 26 13.15 -10.40 10.71
CA TYR A 26 11.76 -10.53 10.26
C TYR A 26 11.29 -11.98 10.39
N PRO A 27 10.02 -12.21 10.78
CA PRO A 27 9.44 -13.54 10.68
C PRO A 27 9.46 -14.03 9.23
N ASP A 28 10.02 -15.21 8.99
CA ASP A 28 10.22 -15.74 7.64
C ASP A 28 8.90 -15.87 6.86
N ASP A 29 7.86 -16.37 7.51
CA ASP A 29 6.53 -16.53 6.93
C ASP A 29 5.86 -15.19 6.55
N LEU A 30 6.03 -14.16 7.38
CA LEU A 30 5.53 -12.82 7.09
C LEU A 30 6.30 -12.18 5.93
N PHE A 31 7.61 -12.36 5.89
CA PHE A 31 8.44 -11.82 4.82
C PHE A 31 8.10 -12.46 3.47
N GLU A 32 7.95 -13.79 3.42
CA GLU A 32 7.55 -14.49 2.21
C GLU A 32 6.15 -14.09 1.73
N ALA A 33 5.19 -13.95 2.64
CA ALA A 33 3.85 -13.47 2.29
C ALA A 33 3.88 -12.04 1.70
N CYS A 34 4.68 -11.14 2.27
CA CYS A 34 4.85 -9.79 1.74
C CYS A 34 5.61 -9.78 0.40
N ARG A 35 6.55 -10.72 0.19
CA ARG A 35 7.24 -10.87 -1.08
C ARG A 35 6.30 -11.36 -2.18
N GLU A 36 5.43 -12.32 -1.86
CA GLU A 36 4.37 -12.77 -2.80
C GLU A 36 3.42 -11.64 -3.14
N GLU A 37 3.07 -10.79 -2.17
CA GLU A 37 2.23 -9.62 -2.38
C GLU A 37 2.90 -8.60 -3.29
N ALA A 38 4.17 -8.25 -3.07
CA ALA A 38 4.94 -7.37 -3.93
C ALA A 38 5.00 -7.89 -5.38
N LEU A 39 5.14 -9.20 -5.57
CA LEU A 39 5.13 -9.83 -6.89
C LEU A 39 3.74 -9.86 -7.54
N SER A 40 2.66 -9.88 -6.75
CA SER A 40 1.29 -10.02 -7.27
C SER A 40 0.90 -8.88 -8.21
N GLY A 41 1.39 -7.67 -7.96
CA GLY A 41 1.18 -6.51 -8.81
C GLY A 41 1.71 -6.71 -10.25
N TYR A 42 2.79 -7.47 -10.39
CA TYR A 42 3.39 -7.78 -11.69
C TYR A 42 2.75 -9.01 -12.35
N SER A 43 2.19 -9.92 -11.55
CA SER A 43 1.57 -11.16 -12.04
C SER A 43 0.40 -10.91 -12.98
N MET A 44 -0.29 -9.77 -12.87
CA MET A 44 -1.39 -9.39 -13.78
C MET A 44 -0.93 -9.12 -15.22
N PHE A 45 0.36 -8.89 -15.44
CA PHE A 45 0.95 -8.66 -16.75
C PHE A 45 1.59 -9.92 -17.35
N VAL A 46 1.57 -11.04 -16.62
CA VAL A 46 2.12 -12.31 -17.10
C VAL A 46 1.16 -12.93 -18.11
N GLU A 47 1.65 -13.26 -19.32
CA GLU A 47 0.88 -13.97 -20.34
C GLU A 47 0.62 -15.44 -19.92
N GLU A 48 -0.33 -16.13 -20.60
CA GLU A 48 -0.83 -17.46 -20.21
C GLU A 48 0.27 -18.54 -20.00
N ASP A 49 1.40 -18.39 -20.70
CA ASP A 49 2.58 -19.29 -20.56
C ASP A 49 3.86 -18.50 -20.17
N GLY A 50 3.72 -17.28 -19.64
CA GLY A 50 4.83 -16.37 -19.30
C GLY A 50 5.42 -16.62 -17.93
N ASP A 51 6.58 -15.99 -17.67
CA ASP A 51 7.26 -15.99 -16.38
C ASP A 51 7.19 -14.56 -15.81
N VAL A 52 6.92 -14.45 -14.51
CA VAL A 52 6.91 -13.16 -13.82
C VAL A 52 8.26 -12.44 -13.92
N ASN A 53 9.37 -13.19 -14.00
CA ASN A 53 10.69 -12.60 -14.16
C ASN A 53 10.85 -11.87 -15.51
N ASP A 54 10.24 -12.35 -16.60
CA ASP A 54 10.24 -11.65 -17.89
C ASP A 54 9.50 -10.29 -17.77
N VAL A 55 8.45 -10.26 -16.96
CA VAL A 55 7.71 -9.01 -16.67
C VAL A 55 8.54 -8.05 -15.83
N LEU A 56 9.22 -8.55 -14.78
CA LEU A 56 10.11 -7.72 -13.96
C LEU A 56 11.24 -7.12 -14.80
N ASP A 57 11.87 -7.92 -15.68
CA ASP A 57 12.91 -7.45 -16.59
C ASP A 57 12.40 -6.36 -17.54
N MET A 58 11.16 -6.49 -18.05
CA MET A 58 10.52 -5.50 -18.92
C MET A 58 10.31 -4.16 -18.20
N PHE A 59 9.99 -4.19 -16.91
CA PHE A 59 9.81 -2.99 -16.07
C PHE A 59 11.13 -2.50 -15.44
N GLY A 60 12.24 -3.22 -15.63
CA GLY A 60 13.54 -2.89 -15.03
C GLY A 60 13.59 -3.10 -13.52
N VAL A 61 12.71 -3.95 -12.99
CA VAL A 61 12.60 -4.29 -11.56
C VAL A 61 13.47 -5.50 -11.26
N THR A 62 14.27 -5.40 -10.21
CA THR A 62 15.18 -6.47 -9.78
C THR A 62 14.61 -7.26 -8.61
N GLU A 63 15.18 -8.43 -8.33
CA GLU A 63 14.86 -9.20 -7.11
C GLU A 63 15.16 -8.41 -5.83
N ASP A 64 16.16 -7.54 -5.85
CA ASP A 64 16.50 -6.68 -4.71
C ASP A 64 15.42 -5.61 -4.48
N ASP A 65 14.83 -5.07 -5.54
CA ASP A 65 13.71 -4.12 -5.45
C ASP A 65 12.46 -4.80 -4.85
N ILE A 66 12.15 -6.02 -5.28
CA ILE A 66 11.06 -6.82 -4.70
C ILE A 66 11.33 -7.13 -3.22
N ALA A 67 12.57 -7.46 -2.86
CA ALA A 67 12.92 -7.74 -1.47
C ALA A 67 12.86 -6.47 -0.60
N GLU A 68 13.16 -5.29 -1.16
CA GLU A 68 13.01 -4.01 -0.47
C GLU A 68 11.54 -3.65 -0.29
N GLU A 69 10.71 -3.83 -1.30
CA GLU A 69 9.26 -3.64 -1.21
C GLU A 69 8.64 -4.58 -0.16
N ALA A 70 9.02 -5.86 -0.16
CA ALA A 70 8.60 -6.81 0.85
C ALA A 70 8.97 -6.37 2.28
N LYS A 71 10.16 -5.81 2.49
CA LYS A 71 10.56 -5.26 3.80
C LYS A 71 9.69 -4.06 4.21
N ASN A 72 9.35 -3.18 3.27
CA ASN A 72 8.47 -2.05 3.52
C ASN A 72 7.08 -2.53 3.96
N LEU A 73 6.52 -3.53 3.28
CA LEU A 73 5.25 -4.15 3.65
C LEU A 73 5.31 -4.83 5.03
N VAL A 74 6.39 -5.57 5.33
CA VAL A 74 6.60 -6.17 6.66
C VAL A 74 6.65 -5.09 7.75
N ASN A 75 7.44 -4.04 7.55
CA ASN A 75 7.57 -2.93 8.49
C ASN A 75 6.22 -2.27 8.75
N ARG A 76 5.44 -2.03 7.70
CA ARG A 76 4.08 -1.48 7.80
C ARG A 76 3.17 -2.38 8.64
N ARG A 77 3.14 -3.67 8.37
CA ARG A 77 2.33 -4.64 9.11
C ARG A 77 2.74 -4.76 10.58
N LEU A 78 4.04 -4.80 10.85
CA LEU A 78 4.56 -4.83 12.21
C LEU A 78 4.21 -3.54 12.99
N PHE A 79 4.34 -2.37 12.34
CA PHE A 79 3.95 -1.11 12.94
C PHE A 79 2.46 -1.06 13.26
N ILE A 80 1.59 -1.41 12.31
CA ILE A 80 0.13 -1.44 12.49
C ILE A 80 -0.25 -2.37 13.63
N SER A 81 0.31 -3.58 13.66
CA SER A 81 0.04 -4.57 14.71
C SER A 81 0.48 -4.07 16.09
N ALA A 82 1.70 -3.56 16.22
CA ALA A 82 2.22 -3.05 17.49
C ALA A 82 1.44 -1.82 17.98
N TYR A 83 1.04 -0.93 17.06
CA TYR A 83 0.25 0.25 17.42
C TYR A 83 -1.17 -0.12 17.83
N ALA A 84 -1.79 -1.08 17.15
CA ALA A 84 -3.10 -1.61 17.52
C ALA A 84 -3.07 -2.25 18.91
N GLU A 85 -2.08 -3.11 19.19
CA GLU A 85 -1.91 -3.72 20.51
C GLU A 85 -1.72 -2.66 21.60
N ALA A 86 -0.83 -1.70 21.39
CA ALA A 86 -0.55 -0.65 22.37
C ALA A 86 -1.74 0.26 22.69
N ASN A 87 -2.70 0.38 21.77
CA ASN A 87 -3.90 1.21 21.92
C ASN A 87 -5.19 0.39 22.15
N ASN A 88 -5.08 -0.93 22.33
CA ASN A 88 -6.19 -1.87 22.52
C ASN A 88 -7.23 -1.76 21.39
N ILE A 89 -6.75 -1.64 20.16
CA ILE A 89 -7.59 -1.67 18.96
C ILE A 89 -7.89 -3.14 18.66
N GLU A 90 -9.16 -3.48 18.58
CA GLU A 90 -9.62 -4.82 18.21
C GLU A 90 -10.53 -4.70 16.98
N VAL A 91 -10.51 -5.70 16.14
CA VAL A 91 -11.47 -5.89 15.04
C VAL A 91 -12.49 -6.92 15.49
N THR A 92 -13.74 -6.50 15.63
CA THR A 92 -14.83 -7.38 16.01
C THR A 92 -15.41 -8.11 14.79
N GLU A 93 -16.12 -9.21 15.03
CA GLU A 93 -16.82 -9.94 13.97
C GLU A 93 -17.85 -9.07 13.25
N ASP A 94 -18.56 -8.23 13.98
CA ASP A 94 -19.57 -7.32 13.41
C ASP A 94 -18.92 -6.28 12.49
N GLU A 95 -17.78 -5.73 12.86
CA GLU A 95 -17.01 -4.80 11.99
C GLU A 95 -16.54 -5.51 10.73
N TYR A 96 -16.02 -6.74 10.87
CA TYR A 96 -15.60 -7.54 9.73
C TYR A 96 -16.74 -7.80 8.75
N VAL A 97 -17.89 -8.27 9.25
CA VAL A 97 -19.06 -8.54 8.41
C VAL A 97 -19.57 -7.28 7.72
N ASN A 98 -19.60 -6.14 8.41
CA ASN A 98 -19.99 -4.87 7.83
C ASN A 98 -19.03 -4.44 6.72
N TYR A 99 -17.73 -4.54 6.96
CA TYR A 99 -16.69 -4.23 5.98
C TYR A 99 -16.84 -5.08 4.71
N VAL A 100 -16.98 -6.40 4.86
CA VAL A 100 -17.15 -7.31 3.72
C VAL A 100 -18.41 -6.96 2.92
N ASN A 101 -19.53 -6.67 3.59
CA ASN A 101 -20.78 -6.32 2.92
C ASN A 101 -20.67 -4.99 2.16
N GLU A 102 -20.05 -3.97 2.75
CA GLU A 102 -19.89 -2.65 2.15
C GLU A 102 -19.01 -2.70 0.89
N TYR A 103 -17.87 -3.38 0.98
CA TYR A 103 -16.96 -3.49 -0.16
C TYR A 103 -17.49 -4.42 -1.25
N ALA A 104 -18.13 -5.53 -0.89
CA ALA A 104 -18.81 -6.39 -1.86
C ALA A 104 -19.87 -5.61 -2.65
N ASP A 105 -20.70 -4.81 -1.97
CA ASP A 105 -21.71 -3.96 -2.63
C ASP A 105 -21.07 -2.89 -3.53
N TYR A 106 -19.98 -2.27 -3.08
CA TYR A 106 -19.21 -1.29 -3.86
C TYR A 106 -18.65 -1.87 -5.16
N TYR A 107 -18.14 -3.09 -5.13
CA TYR A 107 -17.63 -3.79 -6.32
C TYR A 107 -18.71 -4.53 -7.11
N GLY A 108 -19.95 -4.56 -6.64
CA GLY A 108 -21.06 -5.25 -7.29
C GLY A 108 -20.98 -6.78 -7.17
N GLU A 109 -20.28 -7.29 -6.16
CA GLU A 109 -20.09 -8.70 -5.87
C GLU A 109 -20.98 -9.16 -4.72
N SER A 110 -21.18 -10.48 -4.57
CA SER A 110 -21.75 -10.99 -3.33
C SER A 110 -20.68 -11.05 -2.22
N PRO A 111 -21.04 -10.92 -0.93
CA PRO A 111 -20.08 -11.08 0.16
C PRO A 111 -19.27 -12.38 0.10
N ALA A 112 -19.90 -13.49 -0.31
CA ALA A 112 -19.24 -14.78 -0.44
C ALA A 112 -18.23 -14.83 -1.61
N ASP A 113 -18.52 -14.16 -2.73
CA ASP A 113 -17.61 -14.06 -3.86
C ASP A 113 -16.44 -13.13 -3.51
N PHE A 114 -16.71 -12.01 -2.82
CA PHE A 114 -15.71 -11.09 -2.33
C PHE A 114 -14.71 -11.76 -1.37
N GLU A 115 -15.18 -12.57 -0.42
CA GLU A 115 -14.32 -13.39 0.48
C GLU A 115 -13.54 -14.50 -0.27
N THR A 116 -13.91 -14.82 -1.51
CA THR A 116 -13.13 -15.74 -2.36
C THR A 116 -11.97 -15.02 -3.05
N LEU A 117 -12.15 -13.74 -3.37
CA LEU A 117 -11.11 -12.91 -3.97
C LEU A 117 -10.04 -12.48 -2.95
N TYR A 118 -10.47 -12.22 -1.73
CA TYR A 118 -9.60 -11.75 -0.65
C TYR A 118 -9.68 -12.67 0.57
N THR A 119 -8.54 -13.10 1.09
CA THR A 119 -8.56 -13.94 2.29
C THR A 119 -9.07 -13.16 3.49
N ARG A 120 -9.69 -13.87 4.45
CA ARG A 120 -10.12 -13.24 5.72
C ARG A 120 -8.98 -12.50 6.41
N GLU A 121 -7.77 -13.06 6.37
CA GLU A 121 -6.58 -12.45 6.97
C GLU A 121 -6.28 -11.09 6.31
N THR A 122 -6.31 -11.01 5.00
CA THR A 122 -6.11 -9.76 4.24
C THR A 122 -7.14 -8.70 4.63
N LEU A 123 -8.43 -9.08 4.70
CA LEU A 123 -9.51 -8.15 5.06
C LEU A 123 -9.43 -7.68 6.51
N VAL A 124 -9.05 -8.56 7.44
CA VAL A 124 -8.83 -8.20 8.85
C VAL A 124 -7.62 -7.25 9.00
N ASN A 125 -6.55 -7.48 8.26
CA ASN A 125 -5.38 -6.58 8.25
C ASN A 125 -5.75 -5.19 7.72
N ALA A 126 -6.54 -5.11 6.66
CA ALA A 126 -7.04 -3.84 6.12
C ALA A 126 -7.90 -3.08 7.15
N LEU A 127 -8.73 -3.79 7.91
CA LEU A 127 -9.52 -3.20 9.00
C LEU A 127 -8.64 -2.68 10.15
N TYR A 128 -7.60 -3.42 10.55
CA TYR A 128 -6.64 -2.94 11.54
C TYR A 128 -5.94 -1.68 11.06
N GLU A 129 -5.51 -1.67 9.81
CA GLU A 129 -4.85 -0.52 9.20
C GLU A 129 -5.78 0.71 9.18
N SER A 130 -7.01 0.56 8.75
CA SER A 130 -8.01 1.63 8.75
C SER A 130 -8.21 2.21 10.16
N LYS A 131 -8.42 1.37 11.16
CA LYS A 131 -8.65 1.81 12.56
C LYS A 131 -7.40 2.48 13.18
N VAL A 132 -6.21 1.96 12.87
CA VAL A 132 -4.95 2.56 13.32
C VAL A 132 -4.75 3.93 12.68
N THR A 133 -5.01 4.04 11.39
CA THR A 133 -4.87 5.28 10.64
C THR A 133 -5.85 6.34 11.11
N GLU A 134 -7.12 5.98 11.33
CA GLU A 134 -8.11 6.88 11.91
C GLU A 134 -7.64 7.45 13.26
N LEU A 135 -7.15 6.58 14.16
CA LEU A 135 -6.63 7.02 15.45
C LEU A 135 -5.35 7.87 15.33
N LEU A 136 -4.49 7.58 14.35
CA LEU A 136 -3.32 8.40 14.09
C LEU A 136 -3.70 9.78 13.57
N LEU A 137 -4.65 9.88 12.64
CA LEU A 137 -5.18 11.15 12.11
C LEU A 137 -5.81 12.00 13.22
N GLU A 138 -6.59 11.41 14.12
CA GLU A 138 -7.14 12.11 15.29
C GLU A 138 -6.06 12.72 16.19
N LYS A 139 -4.89 12.09 16.28
CA LYS A 139 -3.77 12.54 17.11
C LYS A 139 -2.77 13.42 16.38
N ALA A 140 -2.79 13.43 15.07
CA ALA A 140 -1.87 14.19 14.24
C ALA A 140 -2.19 15.68 14.28
N ASN A 141 -1.14 16.51 14.19
CA ASN A 141 -1.29 17.92 13.88
C ASN A 141 -1.08 18.09 12.37
N VAL A 142 -2.15 17.99 11.61
CA VAL A 142 -2.12 18.17 10.17
C VAL A 142 -1.99 19.65 9.84
N THR A 143 -1.03 20.02 9.00
CA THR A 143 -0.88 21.38 8.48
C THR A 143 -1.10 21.32 6.97
N GLU A 144 -2.20 21.90 6.52
CA GLU A 144 -2.46 22.01 5.09
C GLU A 144 -1.51 23.03 4.46
N THR A 145 -0.79 22.59 3.43
CA THR A 145 0.01 23.47 2.58
C THR A 145 -0.82 23.80 1.34
N PRO A 146 -1.11 25.10 1.07
CA PRO A 146 -1.86 25.46 -0.13
C PRO A 146 -1.14 24.95 -1.37
N TYR A 147 -1.87 24.26 -2.23
CA TYR A 147 -1.39 23.87 -3.55
C TYR A 147 -1.05 25.11 -4.38
N THR A 148 0.18 25.21 -4.84
CA THR A 148 0.59 26.23 -5.81
C THR A 148 0.80 25.56 -7.17
N PRO A 149 0.07 25.98 -8.23
CA PRO A 149 0.19 25.38 -9.55
C PRO A 149 1.58 25.50 -10.21
N GLU A 150 2.49 26.24 -9.60
CA GLU A 150 3.82 26.53 -10.12
C GLU A 150 4.80 25.35 -9.98
N ASP A 151 4.44 24.31 -9.21
CA ASP A 151 5.33 23.16 -8.96
C ASP A 151 5.34 22.11 -10.11
N TYR A 152 4.51 22.28 -11.15
CA TYR A 152 4.40 21.32 -12.26
C TYR A 152 5.02 21.78 -13.59
N ASP A 153 5.53 23.02 -13.70
CA ASP A 153 5.96 23.58 -14.98
C ASP A 153 7.48 23.47 -15.26
N GLU A 154 8.28 22.83 -14.39
CA GLU A 154 9.74 22.79 -14.58
C GLU A 154 10.31 21.52 -15.26
N GLU A 155 9.51 20.47 -15.56
CA GLU A 155 10.06 19.25 -16.18
C GLU A 155 9.75 19.05 -17.68
N GLU A 156 9.01 19.93 -18.35
CA GLU A 156 8.65 19.76 -19.78
C GLU A 156 9.29 20.77 -20.75
N SER A 157 10.46 21.34 -20.48
CA SER A 157 11.08 22.28 -21.44
C SER A 157 12.53 21.99 -21.80
N GLU A 158 12.90 20.73 -22.02
CA GLU A 158 14.12 20.37 -22.76
C GLU A 158 13.80 19.38 -23.92
N GLU A 159 12.85 19.68 -24.78
CA GLU A 159 12.85 19.13 -26.15
C GLU A 159 13.67 20.02 -27.06
N ASP A 160 14.87 19.58 -27.27
CA ASP A 160 15.88 19.82 -28.27
C ASP A 160 15.33 20.27 -29.65
N ASP A 161 15.37 21.59 -29.86
CA ASP A 161 15.09 22.21 -31.16
C ASP A 161 16.36 22.23 -32.03
N THR A 162 16.86 21.03 -32.43
CA THR A 162 17.95 20.89 -33.40
C THR A 162 17.64 19.92 -34.53
N LEU A 163 16.67 20.27 -35.37
CA LEU A 163 16.55 19.73 -36.73
C LEU A 163 16.09 20.82 -37.70
N ASP A 164 16.97 21.75 -37.96
CA ASP A 164 16.93 22.48 -39.25
C ASP A 164 18.34 22.81 -39.67
N ASP A 165 18.85 21.99 -40.59
CA ASP A 165 19.83 22.27 -41.65
C ASP A 165 20.44 20.97 -42.16
N LEU A 166 19.84 20.36 -43.21
CA LEU A 166 20.52 19.79 -44.40
C LEU A 166 19.50 19.37 -45.46
#